data_7b4a5af2353835920b1452cb41fc3123
#
_entry.id   7b4a5af2353835920b1452cb41fc3123
#
_cell.length_a   1.000
_cell.length_b   1.000
_cell.length_c   1.000
_cell.angle_alpha   90.00
_cell.angle_beta   90.00
_cell.angle_gamma   90.00
#
_symmetry.space_group_name_H-M   'P 1'
#
loop_
_entity.id
_entity.type
_entity.pdbx_description
1 polymer ?
#
loop_
_entity_poly.entity_id
_entity_poly.type
_entity_poly.pdbx_seq_one_letter_code
_entity_poly.pdbx_strand_id
1 'polypeptide(L)'
;MQSIETWIVKINSNKRLIEKGRWVNLTFTFGIGQNDYLFEIIEGKVISTTKRTILTRSGTFKIHGEKIAWEKHWLNIPPRDYHDIFAMLAKKLIILDGNLTPFMQNLQYFKDLIASNRQSIK
;
A
#
# COMPACT_ATOMS: atom_id res chain seq x y z
N MET A 1 -14.42 2.42 3.88
CA MET A 1 -12.98 2.05 3.87
C MET A 1 -12.66 1.31 5.16
N GLN A 2 -11.89 0.26 5.06
CA GLN A 2 -11.52 -0.54 6.22
C GLN A 2 -10.38 0.13 6.98
N SER A 3 -10.28 -0.19 8.28
CA SER A 3 -9.21 0.35 9.12
C SER A 3 -7.84 -0.22 8.72
N ILE A 4 -6.80 0.45 9.14
CA ILE A 4 -5.42 -0.02 8.93
C ILE A 4 -5.22 -1.39 9.58
N GLU A 5 -5.73 -1.59 10.78
CA GLU A 5 -5.59 -2.85 11.50
C GLU A 5 -6.26 -4.00 10.75
N THR A 6 -7.46 -3.79 10.21
CA THR A 6 -8.17 -4.80 9.42
C THR A 6 -7.40 -5.12 8.14
N TRP A 7 -6.84 -4.09 7.50
CA TRP A 7 -6.03 -4.27 6.29
C TRP A 7 -4.80 -5.14 6.59
N ILE A 8 -4.09 -4.86 7.69
CA ILE A 8 -2.90 -5.64 8.06
C ILE A 8 -3.26 -7.11 8.32
N VAL A 9 -4.38 -7.35 8.98
CA VAL A 9 -4.86 -8.72 9.19
C VAL A 9 -5.08 -9.43 7.85
N LYS A 10 -5.68 -8.76 6.89
CA LYS A 10 -5.87 -9.32 5.54
C LYS A 10 -4.55 -9.63 4.86
N ILE A 11 -3.57 -8.72 4.95
CA ILE A 11 -2.26 -8.94 4.35
C ILE A 11 -1.61 -10.18 4.96
N ASN A 12 -1.57 -10.24 6.28
CA ASN A 12 -0.84 -11.29 6.99
C ASN A 12 -1.55 -12.64 6.95
N SER A 13 -2.82 -12.67 6.57
CA SER A 13 -3.59 -13.90 6.39
C SER A 13 -3.54 -14.41 4.95
N ASN A 14 -3.00 -13.65 4.03
CA ASN A 14 -2.98 -14.00 2.61
C ASN A 14 -1.68 -14.71 2.26
N LYS A 15 -1.72 -16.03 2.24
CA LYS A 15 -0.52 -16.85 2.00
C LYS A 15 0.11 -16.59 0.64
N ARG A 16 -0.70 -16.37 -0.40
CA ARG A 16 -0.18 -16.07 -1.74
C ARG A 16 0.58 -14.76 -1.76
N LEU A 17 0.06 -13.75 -1.08
CA LEU A 17 0.70 -12.45 -1.01
C LEU A 17 2.03 -12.55 -0.28
N ILE A 18 2.05 -13.22 0.85
CA ILE A 18 3.28 -13.42 1.63
C ILE A 18 4.32 -14.17 0.79
N GLU A 19 3.90 -15.18 0.06
CA GLU A 19 4.79 -15.94 -0.82
C GLU A 19 5.43 -15.05 -1.89
N LYS A 20 4.65 -14.15 -2.50
CA LYS A 20 5.18 -13.19 -3.47
C LYS A 20 6.20 -12.26 -2.85
N GLY A 21 6.03 -11.90 -1.59
CA GLY A 21 6.89 -10.96 -0.89
C GLY A 21 7.92 -11.60 0.04
N ARG A 22 8.16 -12.91 -0.07
CA ARG A 22 9.01 -13.63 0.87
C ARG A 22 10.43 -13.07 1.00
N TRP A 23 10.90 -12.35 -0.01
CA TRP A 23 12.22 -11.72 0.00
C TRP A 23 12.17 -10.23 0.29
N VAL A 24 10.98 -9.68 0.59
CA VAL A 24 10.83 -8.25 0.86
C VAL A 24 11.04 -7.96 2.33
N ASN A 25 12.07 -7.16 2.62
CA ASN A 25 12.42 -6.73 3.97
C ASN A 25 12.76 -5.24 3.89
N LEU A 26 11.78 -4.39 4.20
CA LEU A 26 11.97 -2.95 4.12
C LEU A 26 10.87 -2.21 4.89
N THR A 27 11.05 -0.91 5.02
CA THR A 27 9.99 -0.03 5.50
C THR A 27 9.59 0.92 4.37
N PHE A 28 8.31 1.29 4.33
CA PHE A 28 7.84 2.30 3.41
C PHE A 28 6.71 3.10 4.06
N THR A 29 6.46 4.29 3.52
CA THR A 29 5.38 5.14 3.99
C THR A 29 4.19 5.04 3.04
N PHE A 30 3.01 4.83 3.60
CA PHE A 30 1.74 4.84 2.87
C PHE A 30 0.93 6.03 3.34
N GLY A 31 0.70 6.99 2.46
CA GLY A 31 -0.01 8.22 2.77
C GLY A 31 -1.44 8.20 2.29
N ILE A 32 -2.38 8.50 3.19
CA ILE A 32 -3.79 8.66 2.91
C ILE A 32 -4.18 10.07 3.32
N GLY A 33 -4.29 10.98 2.35
CA GLY A 33 -4.54 12.38 2.64
C GLY A 33 -3.44 12.97 3.52
N GLN A 34 -3.79 13.46 4.68
CA GLN A 34 -2.82 14.07 5.60
C GLN A 34 -2.21 13.05 6.58
N ASN A 35 -2.61 11.80 6.50
CA ASN A 35 -2.13 10.76 7.42
C ASN A 35 -1.12 9.87 6.73
N ASP A 36 0.09 9.85 7.27
CA ASP A 36 1.16 8.97 6.78
C ASP A 36 1.35 7.82 7.77
N TYR A 37 1.44 6.61 7.22
CA TYR A 37 1.67 5.39 8.01
C TYR A 37 2.97 4.75 7.58
N LEU A 38 3.85 4.46 8.53
CA LEU A 38 5.08 3.74 8.25
C LEU A 38 4.81 2.25 8.39
N PHE A 39 5.01 1.51 7.30
CA PHE A 39 4.81 0.06 7.27
C PHE A 39 6.18 -0.61 7.33
N GLU A 40 6.35 -1.53 8.25
CA GLU A 40 7.55 -2.34 8.32
C GLU A 40 7.24 -3.75 7.82
N ILE A 41 7.98 -4.21 6.80
CA ILE A 41 7.75 -5.51 6.17
C ILE A 41 8.96 -6.39 6.39
N ILE A 42 8.71 -7.61 6.86
CA ILE A 42 9.74 -8.65 6.98
C ILE A 42 9.19 -9.93 6.36
N GLU A 43 9.91 -10.44 5.36
CA GLU A 43 9.54 -11.65 4.64
C GLU A 43 8.09 -11.60 4.14
N GLY A 44 7.68 -10.44 3.64
CA GLY A 44 6.36 -10.22 3.06
C GLY A 44 5.23 -9.98 4.06
N LYS A 45 5.50 -10.03 5.36
CA LYS A 45 4.50 -9.77 6.40
C LYS A 45 4.67 -8.36 6.95
N VAL A 46 3.57 -7.71 7.23
CA VAL A 46 3.59 -6.42 7.92
C VAL A 46 3.73 -6.69 9.41
N ILE A 47 4.87 -6.36 9.99
CA ILE A 47 5.15 -6.64 11.40
C ILE A 47 4.86 -5.44 12.29
N SER A 48 4.80 -4.23 11.74
CA SER A 48 4.38 -3.07 12.50
C SER A 48 3.88 -1.98 11.55
N THR A 49 2.99 -1.14 12.09
CA THR A 49 2.51 0.06 11.43
C THR A 49 2.51 1.18 12.45
N THR A 50 3.08 2.32 12.08
CA THR A 50 3.14 3.47 12.97
C THR A 50 2.64 4.70 12.22
N LYS A 51 1.67 5.40 12.79
CA LYS A 51 1.23 6.67 12.23
C LYS A 51 2.33 7.70 12.47
N ARG A 52 2.78 8.34 11.39
CA ARG A 52 3.83 9.36 11.50
C ARG A 52 3.23 10.67 11.94
N THR A 53 3.78 11.23 13.00
CA THR A 53 3.35 12.53 13.52
C THR A 53 4.36 13.64 13.23
N ILE A 54 5.61 13.27 12.96
CA ILE A 54 6.72 14.21 12.75
C ILE A 54 7.56 13.70 11.58
N LEU A 55 8.36 14.58 10.99
CA LEU A 55 9.31 14.28 9.91
C LEU A 55 10.44 13.41 10.44
N THR A 56 10.15 12.15 10.65
CA THR A 56 11.17 11.17 11.01
C THR A 56 11.53 10.39 9.75
N ARG A 57 11.56 9.09 9.82
CA ARG A 57 11.96 8.26 8.69
C ARG A 57 10.79 8.07 7.73
N SER A 58 11.06 8.20 6.43
CA SER A 58 10.08 7.87 5.39
C SER A 58 10.16 6.41 4.96
N GLY A 59 11.18 5.67 5.43
CA GLY A 59 11.47 4.35 4.95
C GLY A 59 12.15 4.41 3.59
N THR A 60 12.09 3.31 2.85
CA THR A 60 12.76 3.18 1.56
C THR A 60 12.07 4.03 0.49
N PHE A 61 10.76 4.04 0.48
CA PHE A 61 9.97 4.85 -0.47
C PHE A 61 8.67 5.28 0.17
N LYS A 62 7.95 6.17 -0.53
CA LYS A 62 6.65 6.66 -0.08
C LYS A 62 5.66 6.54 -1.22
N ILE A 63 4.46 6.06 -0.90
CA ILE A 63 3.30 6.07 -1.78
C ILE A 63 2.25 6.96 -1.11
N HIS A 64 1.79 7.98 -1.81
CA HIS A 64 0.81 8.91 -1.25
C HIS A 64 -0.36 9.12 -2.21
N GLY A 65 -1.57 9.13 -1.67
CA GLY A 65 -2.76 9.50 -2.42
C GLY A 65 -3.76 10.17 -1.50
N GLU A 66 -4.64 10.97 -2.08
CA GLU A 66 -5.73 11.57 -1.32
C GLU A 66 -6.71 10.48 -0.87
N LYS A 67 -7.42 10.76 0.21
CA LYS A 67 -8.36 9.80 0.78
C LYS A 67 -9.38 9.31 -0.26
N ILE A 68 -9.91 10.23 -1.06
CA ILE A 68 -10.91 9.87 -2.09
C ILE A 68 -10.32 8.94 -3.15
N ALA A 69 -9.04 9.13 -3.49
CA ALA A 69 -8.37 8.27 -4.47
C ALA A 69 -8.27 6.84 -3.96
N TRP A 70 -7.85 6.67 -2.72
CA TRP A 70 -7.77 5.34 -2.11
C TRP A 70 -9.14 4.72 -1.90
N GLU A 71 -10.13 5.49 -1.48
CA GLU A 71 -11.49 4.99 -1.33
C GLU A 71 -12.02 4.41 -2.65
N LYS A 72 -11.75 5.07 -3.77
CA LYS A 72 -12.15 4.57 -5.09
C LYS A 72 -11.37 3.34 -5.51
N HIS A 73 -10.05 3.32 -5.25
CA HIS A 73 -9.22 2.16 -5.55
C HIS A 73 -9.69 0.92 -4.77
N TRP A 74 -10.17 1.11 -3.56
CA TRP A 74 -10.58 0.02 -2.67
C TRP A 74 -12.07 -0.33 -2.78
N LEU A 75 -12.80 0.27 -3.70
CA LEU A 75 -14.15 -0.19 -4.01
C LEU A 75 -14.09 -1.61 -4.57
N ASN A 76 -15.17 -2.37 -4.37
CA ASN A 76 -15.27 -3.72 -4.90
C ASN A 76 -15.01 -3.73 -6.42
N ILE A 77 -15.64 -2.79 -7.13
CA ILE A 77 -15.38 -2.57 -8.57
C ILE A 77 -14.89 -1.13 -8.71
N PRO A 78 -13.57 -0.91 -8.77
CA PRO A 78 -13.04 0.44 -8.87
C PRO A 78 -13.46 1.11 -10.19
N PRO A 79 -13.71 2.42 -10.17
CA PRO A 79 -13.97 3.17 -11.40
C PRO A 79 -12.75 3.19 -12.32
N ARG A 80 -12.96 3.56 -13.56
CA ARG A 80 -11.88 3.76 -14.53
C ARG A 80 -10.83 4.68 -13.91
N ASP A 81 -9.56 4.39 -14.19
CA ASP A 81 -8.37 5.07 -13.71
C ASP A 81 -8.04 4.82 -12.23
N TYR A 82 -8.92 4.15 -11.47
CA TYR A 82 -8.69 3.83 -10.05
C TYR A 82 -8.46 2.35 -9.81
N HIS A 83 -8.55 1.52 -10.85
CA HIS A 83 -8.42 0.06 -10.73
C HIS A 83 -6.98 -0.41 -10.58
N ASP A 84 -6.00 0.38 -11.02
CA ASP A 84 -4.58 0.01 -11.02
C ASP A 84 -3.76 1.20 -10.56
N ILE A 85 -2.79 0.95 -9.68
CA ILE A 85 -1.93 2.03 -9.16
C ILE A 85 -1.14 2.72 -10.26
N PHE A 86 -0.77 2.03 -11.35
CA PHE A 86 -0.09 2.69 -12.46
C PHE A 86 -1.00 3.62 -13.23
N ALA A 87 -2.26 3.25 -13.41
CA ALA A 87 -3.24 4.15 -14.01
C ALA A 87 -3.42 5.38 -13.13
N MET A 88 -3.50 5.18 -11.81
CA MET A 88 -3.61 6.28 -10.86
C MET A 88 -2.38 7.18 -10.90
N LEU A 89 -1.19 6.58 -10.99
CA LEU A 89 0.07 7.33 -11.08
C LEU A 89 0.11 8.17 -12.36
N ALA A 90 -0.29 7.59 -13.49
CA ALA A 90 -0.33 8.30 -14.78
C ALA A 90 -1.27 9.50 -14.75
N LYS A 91 -2.37 9.41 -14.00
CA LYS A 91 -3.34 10.49 -13.85
C LYS A 91 -3.01 11.42 -12.68
N LYS A 92 -1.86 11.22 -12.04
CA LYS A 92 -1.41 12.01 -10.90
C LYS A 92 -2.36 11.95 -9.70
N LEU A 93 -3.06 10.83 -9.57
CA LEU A 93 -3.95 10.57 -8.43
C LEU A 93 -3.18 10.06 -7.22
N ILE A 94 -2.02 9.46 -7.46
CA ILE A 94 -1.07 9.07 -6.41
C ILE A 94 0.33 9.51 -6.79
N ILE A 95 1.20 9.60 -5.79
CA ILE A 95 2.59 10.01 -5.96
C ILE A 95 3.49 8.94 -5.36
N LEU A 96 4.56 8.60 -6.09
CA LEU A 96 5.63 7.73 -5.61
C LEU A 96 6.90 8.56 -5.42
N ASP A 97 7.60 8.36 -4.31
CA ASP A 97 8.80 9.13 -3.98
C ASP A 97 9.79 8.24 -3.24
N GLY A 98 11.08 8.61 -3.29
CA GLY A 98 12.15 7.89 -2.61
C GLY A 98 12.84 6.88 -3.51
N ASN A 99 13.43 5.84 -2.91
CA ASN A 99 14.10 4.80 -3.68
C ASN A 99 13.06 3.79 -4.17
N LEU A 100 12.68 3.90 -5.43
CA LEU A 100 11.63 3.07 -6.02
C LEU A 100 12.13 1.72 -6.54
N THR A 101 13.44 1.46 -6.49
CA THR A 101 13.99 0.20 -7.00
C THR A 101 13.35 -1.03 -6.34
N PRO A 102 13.29 -1.12 -4.99
CA PRO A 102 12.65 -2.28 -4.38
C PRO A 102 11.15 -2.39 -4.71
N PHE A 103 10.48 -1.25 -4.88
CA PHE A 103 9.07 -1.23 -5.30
C PHE A 103 8.91 -1.87 -6.67
N MET A 104 9.74 -1.43 -7.64
CA MET A 104 9.65 -1.94 -9.01
C MET A 104 10.07 -3.40 -9.11
N GLN A 105 11.06 -3.81 -8.33
CA GLN A 105 11.53 -5.20 -8.33
C GLN A 105 10.49 -6.16 -7.75
N ASN A 106 9.60 -5.66 -6.87
CA ASN A 106 8.57 -6.47 -6.21
C ASN A 106 7.19 -5.93 -6.53
N LEU A 107 7.01 -5.48 -7.75
CA LEU A 107 5.85 -4.72 -8.16
C LEU A 107 4.53 -5.45 -7.91
N GLN A 108 4.44 -6.72 -8.33
CA GLN A 108 3.20 -7.46 -8.17
C GLN A 108 2.83 -7.62 -6.69
N TYR A 109 3.84 -7.82 -5.85
CA TYR A 109 3.61 -7.90 -4.41
C TYR A 109 2.99 -6.60 -3.87
N PHE A 110 3.58 -5.44 -4.20
CA PHE A 110 3.07 -4.17 -3.70
C PHE A 110 1.71 -3.81 -4.28
N LYS A 111 1.47 -4.12 -5.56
CA LYS A 111 0.14 -3.92 -6.15
C LYS A 111 -0.91 -4.74 -5.42
N ASP A 112 -0.62 -6.01 -5.14
CA ASP A 112 -1.55 -6.90 -4.47
C ASP A 112 -1.72 -6.52 -3.00
N LEU A 113 -0.65 -6.08 -2.34
CA LEU A 113 -0.72 -5.62 -0.95
C LEU A 113 -1.65 -4.43 -0.82
N ILE A 114 -1.51 -3.44 -1.69
CA ILE A 114 -2.36 -2.25 -1.67
C ILE A 114 -3.80 -2.62 -2.02
N ALA A 115 -4.00 -3.45 -3.03
CA ALA A 115 -5.33 -3.88 -3.44
C ALA A 115 -6.03 -4.76 -2.41
N SER A 116 -5.29 -5.36 -1.48
CA SER A 116 -5.87 -6.26 -0.48
C SER A 116 -6.85 -5.56 0.47
N ASN A 117 -6.82 -4.23 0.54
CA ASN A 117 -7.80 -3.47 1.33
C ASN A 117 -9.11 -3.23 0.57
N ARG A 118 -9.22 -3.76 -0.64
CA ARG A 118 -10.42 -3.62 -1.47
C ARG A 118 -11.59 -4.36 -0.83
N GLN A 119 -12.78 -3.78 -0.95
CA GLN A 119 -14.00 -4.40 -0.43
C GLN A 119 -14.29 -5.68 -1.21
N SER A 120 -14.73 -6.72 -0.49
CA SER A 120 -15.08 -7.98 -1.10
C SER A 120 -16.54 -8.00 -1.53
N ILE A 121 -16.81 -8.71 -2.62
CA ILE A 121 -18.18 -9.06 -3.00
C ILE A 121 -18.65 -10.17 -2.06
N LYS A 122 -19.84 -10.01 -1.52
CA LYS A 122 -20.48 -11.08 -0.79
C LYS A 122 -21.76 -11.49 -1.47
#